data_276c49ed26f992bde1998fefc13d979b
#
_entry.id   276c49ed26f992bde1998fefc13d979b
#
_cell.length_a   1.000
_cell.length_b   1.000
_cell.length_c   1.000
_cell.angle_alpha   90.00
_cell.angle_beta   90.00
_cell.angle_gamma   90.00
#
_symmetry.space_group_name_H-M   'P 1'
#
loop_
_entity.id
_entity.type
_entity.pdbx_description
1 polymer ?
#
loop_
_entity_poly.entity_id
_entity_poly.type
_entity_poly.pdbx_seq_one_letter_code
_entity_poly.pdbx_strand_id
1 'polypeptide(L)'
;MIANTTAAYQAENAAVAIRTVEVLQHQHRLDKITAASIREGIKGMHWACRMEEVRSGVFVDGAHNEDGIEAFVQSLYLYQKLSGEQLHTKKCVVIFSVVGDKKYEPMIRMLCGLRMVTDFVVTQIPGERGADLEALYILFEKYMHKKTQKIHTYEKIEDALAFGLSVRGNTGRIYIVGSLYLVGLVERIMEDYDDRF
;
A
#
# COMPACT_ATOMS: atom_id res chain seq x y z
N MET A 1 -6.93 -21.87 2.12
CA MET A 1 -7.55 -20.61 2.56
C MET A 1 -6.47 -19.83 3.26
N ILE A 2 -5.89 -18.90 2.56
CA ILE A 2 -4.76 -18.10 3.02
C ILE A 2 -5.35 -16.85 3.65
N ALA A 3 -4.78 -16.49 4.78
CA ALA A 3 -4.95 -15.28 5.58
C ALA A 3 -5.94 -14.22 5.08
N ASN A 4 -6.51 -13.50 6.02
CA ASN A 4 -7.29 -12.25 5.85
C ASN A 4 -6.42 -11.12 5.25
N THR A 5 -5.81 -11.34 4.08
CA THR A 5 -4.95 -10.37 3.43
C THR A 5 -5.35 -10.15 1.99
N THR A 6 -5.41 -8.90 1.59
CA THR A 6 -5.58 -8.47 0.20
C THR A 6 -4.26 -8.44 -0.57
N ALA A 7 -3.13 -8.60 0.14
CA ALA A 7 -1.79 -8.59 -0.42
C ALA A 7 -1.43 -9.96 -1.05
N ALA A 8 -1.33 -10.03 -2.37
CA ALA A 8 -1.01 -11.26 -3.12
C ALA A 8 0.34 -11.87 -2.69
N TYR A 9 1.34 -11.05 -2.45
CA TYR A 9 2.68 -11.46 -2.03
C TYR A 9 2.72 -12.14 -0.65
N GLN A 10 1.70 -11.99 0.18
CA GLN A 10 1.63 -12.68 1.46
C GLN A 10 1.43 -14.19 1.32
N ALA A 11 0.87 -14.65 0.21
CA ALA A 11 0.80 -16.08 -0.08
C ALA A 11 2.20 -16.69 -0.28
N GLU A 12 3.08 -15.99 -0.98
CA GLU A 12 4.46 -16.39 -1.19
C GLU A 12 5.25 -16.34 0.13
N ASN A 13 5.10 -15.28 0.90
CA ASN A 13 5.72 -15.15 2.23
C ASN A 13 5.29 -16.30 3.16
N ALA A 14 4.00 -16.66 3.16
CA ALA A 14 3.47 -17.78 3.93
C ALA A 14 4.07 -19.12 3.45
N ALA A 15 4.21 -19.33 2.15
CA ALA A 15 4.82 -20.55 1.60
C ALA A 15 6.29 -20.67 2.03
N VAL A 16 7.05 -19.57 1.99
CA VAL A 16 8.45 -19.54 2.48
C VAL A 16 8.51 -19.85 3.98
N ALA A 17 7.63 -19.25 4.79
CA ALA A 17 7.57 -19.49 6.23
C ALA A 17 7.24 -20.97 6.54
N ILE A 18 6.25 -21.56 5.87
CA ILE A 18 5.89 -22.98 6.00
C ILE A 18 7.09 -23.86 5.65
N ARG A 19 7.74 -23.58 4.51
CA ARG A 19 8.89 -24.37 4.07
C ARG A 19 10.05 -24.27 5.05
N THR A 20 10.28 -23.11 5.63
CA THR A 20 11.30 -22.92 6.68
C THR A 20 11.02 -23.80 7.90
N VAL A 21 9.76 -23.81 8.37
CA VAL A 21 9.34 -24.67 9.50
C VAL A 21 9.53 -26.14 9.17
N GLU A 22 9.14 -26.62 7.98
CA GLU A 22 9.34 -28.00 7.54
C GLU A 22 10.83 -28.41 7.56
N VAL A 23 11.72 -27.55 7.03
CA VAL A 23 13.16 -27.81 7.06
C VAL A 23 13.70 -27.92 8.49
N LEU A 24 13.25 -27.02 9.39
CA LEU A 24 13.66 -27.06 10.80
C LEU A 24 13.10 -28.28 11.54
N GLN A 25 11.90 -28.76 11.20
CA GLN A 25 11.34 -30.00 11.72
C GLN A 25 12.19 -31.22 11.30
N HIS A 26 12.57 -31.28 10.02
CA HIS A 26 13.50 -32.37 9.54
C HIS A 26 14.83 -32.36 10.25
N GLN A 27 15.29 -31.23 10.79
CA GLN A 27 16.50 -31.11 11.59
C GLN A 27 16.26 -31.33 13.10
N HIS A 28 15.07 -31.82 13.51
CA HIS A 28 14.66 -32.02 14.90
C HIS A 28 14.78 -30.81 15.80
N ARG A 29 14.61 -29.59 15.21
CA ARG A 29 14.68 -28.32 15.93
C ARG A 29 13.30 -27.81 16.37
N LEU A 30 12.22 -28.27 15.73
CA LEU A 30 10.85 -27.82 15.94
C LEU A 30 9.86 -28.99 16.01
N ASP A 31 10.23 -30.07 16.73
CA ASP A 31 9.42 -31.31 16.80
C ASP A 31 8.00 -31.11 17.36
N LYS A 32 7.77 -30.04 18.12
CA LYS A 32 6.46 -29.73 18.72
C LYS A 32 5.49 -29.00 17.79
N ILE A 33 5.97 -28.51 16.65
CA ILE A 33 5.11 -27.81 15.69
C ILE A 33 4.36 -28.82 14.84
N THR A 34 3.05 -28.71 14.79
CA THR A 34 2.16 -29.59 14.02
C THR A 34 1.63 -28.87 12.79
N ALA A 35 1.11 -29.63 11.82
CA ALA A 35 0.40 -29.03 10.68
C ALA A 35 -0.83 -28.20 11.09
N ALA A 36 -1.43 -28.52 12.24
CA ALA A 36 -2.52 -27.73 12.80
C ALA A 36 -2.04 -26.39 13.33
N SER A 37 -0.93 -26.38 14.10
CA SER A 37 -0.35 -25.13 14.61
C SER A 37 0.17 -24.22 13.48
N ILE A 38 0.74 -24.79 12.41
CA ILE A 38 1.12 -24.02 11.22
C ILE A 38 -0.12 -23.35 10.58
N ARG A 39 -1.22 -24.11 10.41
CA ARG A 39 -2.46 -23.59 9.85
C ARG A 39 -3.06 -22.45 10.70
N GLU A 40 -3.09 -22.62 12.00
CA GLU A 40 -3.60 -21.59 12.90
C GLU A 40 -2.68 -20.36 12.93
N GLY A 41 -1.37 -20.55 12.90
CA GLY A 41 -0.40 -19.44 12.79
C GLY A 41 -0.59 -18.62 11.51
N ILE A 42 -0.73 -19.27 10.37
CA ILE A 42 -0.98 -18.59 9.08
C ILE A 42 -2.35 -17.89 9.07
N LYS A 43 -3.38 -18.52 9.64
CA LYS A 43 -4.72 -17.92 9.72
C LYS A 43 -4.77 -16.71 10.64
N GLY A 44 -4.03 -16.75 11.74
CA GLY A 44 -3.94 -15.64 12.71
C GLY A 44 -2.88 -14.58 12.33
N MET A 45 -2.18 -14.75 11.21
CA MET A 45 -1.13 -13.82 10.81
C MET A 45 -1.74 -12.45 10.46
N HIS A 46 -1.29 -11.44 11.16
CA HIS A 46 -1.52 -10.03 10.85
C HIS A 46 -0.15 -9.35 10.69
N TRP A 47 0.00 -8.59 9.64
CA TRP A 47 1.21 -7.80 9.42
C TRP A 47 0.82 -6.39 9.01
N ALA A 48 1.08 -5.45 9.87
CA ALA A 48 0.78 -4.05 9.65
C ALA A 48 1.42 -3.52 8.35
N CYS A 49 0.77 -2.56 7.73
CA CYS A 49 1.24 -1.90 6.52
C CYS A 49 1.45 -2.86 5.33
N ARG A 50 0.62 -3.91 5.18
CA ARG A 50 0.66 -4.82 4.03
C ARG A 50 -0.71 -4.94 3.38
N MET A 51 -1.06 -3.98 2.51
CA MET A 51 -2.41 -3.82 1.94
C MET A 51 -3.48 -3.85 3.04
N GLU A 52 -3.17 -3.24 4.16
CA GLU A 52 -4.01 -3.19 5.34
C GLU A 52 -5.10 -2.13 5.17
N GLU A 53 -6.34 -2.52 5.40
CA GLU A 53 -7.47 -1.59 5.45
C GLU A 53 -7.56 -0.99 6.88
N VAL A 54 -6.98 0.19 7.07
CA VAL A 54 -6.94 0.88 8.38
C VAL A 54 -8.25 1.61 8.69
N ARG A 55 -9.02 1.93 7.69
CA ARG A 55 -10.37 2.49 7.76
C ARG A 55 -11.12 2.10 6.49
N SER A 56 -12.45 2.03 6.56
CA SER A 56 -13.27 1.65 5.40
C SER A 56 -12.86 2.38 4.11
N GLY A 57 -12.33 1.64 3.14
CA GLY A 57 -11.85 2.12 1.85
C GLY A 57 -10.52 2.89 1.91
N VAL A 58 -9.78 2.86 3.03
CA VAL A 58 -8.44 3.44 3.17
C VAL A 58 -7.43 2.33 3.45
N PHE A 59 -6.54 2.11 2.51
CA PHE A 59 -5.54 1.05 2.54
C PHE A 59 -4.14 1.64 2.66
N VAL A 60 -3.31 1.04 3.49
CA VAL A 60 -1.90 1.39 3.64
C VAL A 60 -1.02 0.22 3.18
N ASP A 61 0.08 0.53 2.51
CA ASP A 61 1.08 -0.45 2.12
C ASP A 61 2.49 0.12 2.29
N GLY A 62 3.36 -0.65 2.91
CA GLY A 62 4.74 -0.27 3.18
C GLY A 62 5.69 -0.42 1.99
N ALA A 63 5.20 -0.59 0.77
CA ALA A 63 6.03 -0.62 -0.44
C ALA A 63 6.80 0.70 -0.59
N HIS A 64 8.12 0.62 -0.68
CA HIS A 64 9.02 1.77 -0.65
C HIS A 64 10.25 1.61 -1.58
N ASN A 65 10.20 0.64 -2.46
CA ASN A 65 11.18 0.36 -3.51
C ASN A 65 10.48 -0.23 -4.74
N GLU A 66 11.23 -0.46 -5.81
CA GLU A 66 10.69 -0.95 -7.08
C GLU A 66 9.95 -2.27 -6.92
N ASP A 67 10.58 -3.28 -6.30
CA ASP A 67 9.99 -4.61 -6.09
C ASP A 67 8.72 -4.55 -5.22
N GLY A 68 8.74 -3.71 -4.18
CA GLY A 68 7.58 -3.50 -3.31
C GLY A 68 6.40 -2.87 -4.04
N ILE A 69 6.65 -1.85 -4.88
CA ILE A 69 5.59 -1.24 -5.70
C ILE A 69 5.08 -2.22 -6.76
N GLU A 70 5.94 -3.04 -7.36
CA GLU A 70 5.50 -4.08 -8.28
C GLU A 70 4.56 -5.08 -7.58
N ALA A 71 4.93 -5.57 -6.41
CA ALA A 71 4.12 -6.49 -5.60
C ALA A 71 2.78 -5.86 -5.18
N PHE A 72 2.78 -4.57 -4.82
CA PHE A 72 1.58 -3.78 -4.54
C PHE A 72 0.67 -3.70 -5.78
N VAL A 73 1.20 -3.35 -6.93
CA VAL A 73 0.46 -3.26 -8.21
C VAL A 73 -0.17 -4.61 -8.58
N GLN A 74 0.59 -5.70 -8.46
CA GLN A 74 0.09 -7.06 -8.70
C GLN A 74 -1.05 -7.43 -7.74
N SER A 75 -0.94 -7.04 -6.47
CA SER A 75 -1.98 -7.26 -5.46
C SER A 75 -3.28 -6.53 -5.81
N LEU A 76 -3.19 -5.29 -6.30
CA LEU A 76 -4.37 -4.54 -6.76
C LEU A 76 -5.08 -5.21 -7.93
N TYR A 77 -4.34 -5.68 -8.93
CA TYR A 77 -4.92 -6.39 -10.06
C TYR A 77 -5.57 -7.70 -9.65
N LEU A 78 -4.92 -8.47 -8.77
CA LEU A 78 -5.49 -9.71 -8.26
C LEU A 78 -6.75 -9.46 -7.44
N TYR A 79 -6.72 -8.46 -6.56
CA TYR A 79 -7.88 -8.05 -5.78
C TYR A 79 -9.06 -7.69 -6.69
N GLN A 80 -8.84 -6.87 -7.71
CA GLN A 80 -9.87 -6.49 -8.69
C GLN A 80 -10.46 -7.72 -9.40
N LYS A 81 -9.60 -8.66 -9.79
CA LYS A 81 -10.03 -9.89 -10.47
C LYS A 81 -10.86 -10.80 -9.57
N LEU A 82 -10.50 -10.92 -8.29
CA LEU A 82 -11.15 -11.83 -7.34
C LEU A 82 -12.43 -11.25 -6.75
N SER A 83 -12.47 -9.95 -6.47
CA SER A 83 -13.64 -9.28 -5.89
C SER A 83 -14.77 -9.07 -6.90
N GLY A 84 -14.49 -9.15 -8.19
CA GLY A 84 -15.44 -8.78 -9.24
C GLY A 84 -15.80 -7.29 -9.24
N GLU A 85 -15.17 -6.49 -8.38
CA GLU A 85 -15.42 -5.06 -8.30
C GLU A 85 -14.86 -4.35 -9.54
N GLN A 86 -15.70 -3.55 -10.15
CA GLN A 86 -15.29 -2.67 -11.23
C GLN A 86 -14.67 -1.40 -10.65
N LEU A 87 -13.42 -1.48 -10.18
CA LEU A 87 -12.72 -0.34 -9.56
C LEU A 87 -12.66 0.90 -10.48
N HIS A 88 -12.69 0.70 -11.80
CA HIS A 88 -12.71 1.80 -12.77
C HIS A 88 -14.02 2.62 -12.78
N THR A 89 -15.07 2.17 -12.12
CA THR A 89 -16.33 2.93 -11.95
C THR A 89 -16.35 3.75 -10.67
N LYS A 90 -15.37 3.56 -9.78
CA LYS A 90 -15.26 4.24 -8.50
C LYS A 90 -14.02 5.14 -8.49
N LYS A 91 -14.03 6.15 -7.63
CA LYS A 91 -12.83 6.95 -7.39
C LYS A 91 -11.74 6.10 -6.73
N CYS A 92 -10.56 6.14 -7.30
CA CYS A 92 -9.38 5.48 -6.78
C CYS A 92 -8.26 6.51 -6.65
N VAL A 93 -7.86 6.78 -5.43
CA VAL A 93 -6.85 7.77 -5.07
C VAL A 93 -5.59 7.05 -4.60
N VAL A 94 -4.44 7.49 -5.07
CA VAL A 94 -3.13 7.06 -4.53
C VAL A 94 -2.48 8.25 -3.85
N ILE A 95 -2.23 8.15 -2.55
CA ILE A 95 -1.40 9.11 -1.81
C ILE A 95 0.02 8.57 -1.78
N PHE A 96 0.96 9.37 -2.27
CA PHE A 96 2.34 8.96 -2.46
C PHE A 96 3.31 9.96 -1.85
N SER A 97 4.32 9.42 -1.17
CA SER A 97 5.54 10.11 -0.82
C SER A 97 6.67 9.10 -0.67
N VAL A 98 7.91 9.55 -0.79
CA VAL A 98 9.08 8.67 -0.72
C VAL A 98 10.27 9.43 -0.13
N VAL A 99 11.24 8.70 0.44
CA VAL A 99 12.51 9.28 0.87
C VAL A 99 13.41 9.58 -0.33
N GLY A 100 14.14 10.69 -0.27
CA GLY A 100 14.87 11.26 -1.40
C GLY A 100 16.06 10.43 -1.90
N ASP A 101 16.58 9.49 -1.09
CA ASP A 101 17.69 8.60 -1.44
C ASP A 101 17.26 7.39 -2.30
N LYS A 102 15.97 7.23 -2.58
CA LYS A 102 15.43 6.10 -3.36
C LYS A 102 15.37 6.39 -4.85
N LYS A 103 15.47 5.33 -5.64
CA LYS A 103 15.17 5.36 -7.08
C LYS A 103 13.65 5.32 -7.28
N TYR A 104 12.98 6.47 -7.15
CA TYR A 104 11.52 6.52 -7.17
C TYR A 104 10.89 6.68 -8.56
N GLU A 105 11.65 7.01 -9.60
CA GLU A 105 11.11 7.14 -10.95
C GLU A 105 10.48 5.84 -11.49
N PRO A 106 11.09 4.63 -11.34
CA PRO A 106 10.44 3.38 -11.71
C PRO A 106 9.16 3.12 -10.93
N MET A 107 9.14 3.45 -9.64
CA MET A 107 7.97 3.31 -8.77
C MET A 107 6.80 4.15 -9.29
N ILE A 108 7.05 5.44 -9.58
CA ILE A 108 6.05 6.38 -10.11
C ILE A 108 5.52 5.90 -11.46
N ARG A 109 6.40 5.43 -12.36
CA ARG A 109 6.00 4.89 -13.65
C ARG A 109 5.03 3.71 -13.53
N MET A 110 5.29 2.78 -12.60
CA MET A 110 4.40 1.65 -12.34
C MET A 110 3.04 2.10 -11.77
N LEU A 111 3.04 3.03 -10.82
CA LEU A 111 1.80 3.59 -10.26
C LEU A 111 0.95 4.30 -11.31
N CYS A 112 1.58 5.11 -12.17
CA CYS A 112 0.90 5.78 -13.29
C CYS A 112 0.32 4.79 -14.32
N GLY A 113 0.87 3.57 -14.41
CA GLY A 113 0.33 2.49 -15.23
C GLY A 113 -1.01 1.93 -14.73
N LEU A 114 -1.39 2.19 -13.48
CA LEU A 114 -2.65 1.74 -12.88
C LEU A 114 -3.84 2.54 -13.45
N ARG A 115 -4.49 2.03 -14.49
CA ARG A 115 -5.61 2.72 -15.17
C ARG A 115 -6.83 2.94 -14.29
N MET A 116 -6.95 2.23 -13.17
CA MET A 116 -8.01 2.41 -12.19
C MET A 116 -7.82 3.66 -11.32
N VAL A 117 -6.59 4.14 -11.18
CA VAL A 117 -6.29 5.34 -10.40
C VAL A 117 -6.79 6.58 -11.12
N THR A 118 -7.61 7.37 -10.43
CA THR A 118 -8.18 8.61 -10.96
C THR A 118 -7.43 9.84 -10.48
N ASP A 119 -6.87 9.78 -9.28
CA ASP A 119 -6.21 10.92 -8.66
C ASP A 119 -4.93 10.46 -7.93
N PHE A 120 -3.81 11.10 -8.23
CA PHE A 120 -2.58 11.01 -7.46
C PHE A 120 -2.50 12.21 -6.54
N VAL A 121 -2.25 11.95 -5.27
CA VAL A 121 -2.03 12.98 -4.25
C VAL A 121 -0.60 12.82 -3.76
N VAL A 122 0.26 13.72 -4.12
CA VAL A 122 1.68 13.67 -3.80
C VAL A 122 1.97 14.61 -2.65
N THR A 123 2.67 14.12 -1.63
CA THR A 123 3.00 14.92 -0.46
C THR A 123 4.47 14.73 -0.06
N GLN A 124 4.96 15.56 0.83
CA GLN A 124 6.32 15.51 1.30
C GLN A 124 6.39 14.87 2.69
N ILE A 125 7.35 13.96 2.90
CA ILE A 125 7.71 13.49 4.24
C ILE A 125 8.41 14.65 4.96
N PRO A 126 8.00 14.99 6.19
CA PRO A 126 8.61 16.08 6.93
C PRO A 126 10.12 15.88 7.17
N GLY A 127 10.87 16.97 7.14
CA GLY A 127 12.32 17.00 7.36
C GLY A 127 13.14 16.77 6.09
N GLU A 128 14.45 16.64 6.25
CA GLU A 128 15.42 16.57 5.13
C GLU A 128 15.42 15.25 4.36
N ARG A 129 14.69 14.23 4.84
CA ARG A 129 14.66 12.90 4.22
C ARG A 129 13.67 12.75 3.09
N GLY A 130 12.64 13.59 3.03
CA GLY A 130 11.63 13.53 2.00
C GLY A 130 12.20 13.86 0.62
N ALA A 131 11.71 13.18 -0.43
CA ALA A 131 11.98 13.61 -1.80
C ALA A 131 11.36 14.98 -2.06
N ASP A 132 11.99 15.74 -2.93
CA ASP A 132 11.51 17.06 -3.34
C ASP A 132 10.14 16.95 -4.02
N LEU A 133 9.19 17.74 -3.59
CA LEU A 133 7.79 17.68 -4.04
C LEU A 133 7.66 18.04 -5.52
N GLU A 134 8.43 19.02 -6.00
CA GLU A 134 8.44 19.43 -7.41
C GLU A 134 9.03 18.35 -8.30
N ALA A 135 10.10 17.69 -7.86
CA ALA A 135 10.69 16.56 -8.59
C ALA A 135 9.70 15.39 -8.70
N LEU A 136 8.94 15.09 -7.65
CA LEU A 136 7.88 14.09 -7.69
C LEU A 136 6.76 14.50 -8.66
N TYR A 137 6.30 15.74 -8.58
CA TYR A 137 5.26 16.28 -9.47
C TYR A 137 5.64 16.13 -10.95
N ILE A 138 6.87 16.54 -11.32
CA ILE A 138 7.39 16.44 -12.70
C ILE A 138 7.34 14.99 -13.20
N LEU A 139 7.71 14.02 -12.37
CA LEU A 139 7.69 12.61 -12.77
C LEU A 139 6.27 12.06 -12.93
N PHE A 140 5.36 12.40 -12.04
CA PHE A 140 3.95 12.03 -12.20
C PHE A 140 3.36 12.65 -13.48
N GLU A 141 3.58 13.95 -13.71
CA GLU A 141 3.17 14.64 -14.95
C GLU A 141 3.74 13.99 -16.23
N LYS A 142 4.95 13.45 -16.15
CA LYS A 142 5.62 12.76 -17.26
C LYS A 142 4.94 11.43 -17.59
N TYR A 143 4.49 10.66 -16.59
CA TYR A 143 4.05 9.28 -16.76
C TYR A 143 2.56 9.06 -16.67
N MET A 144 1.79 9.96 -16.06
CA MET A 144 0.36 9.79 -15.87
C MET A 144 -0.45 9.86 -17.18
N HIS A 145 -1.61 9.24 -17.19
CA HIS A 145 -2.58 9.33 -18.28
C HIS A 145 -3.43 10.60 -18.14
N LYS A 146 -2.98 11.71 -18.74
CA LYS A 146 -3.58 13.06 -18.59
C LYS A 146 -5.09 13.16 -18.87
N LYS A 147 -5.67 12.22 -19.62
CA LYS A 147 -7.11 12.21 -19.90
C LYS A 147 -7.95 11.62 -18.76
N THR A 148 -7.36 10.75 -17.94
CA THR A 148 -8.09 9.94 -16.94
C THR A 148 -7.54 10.08 -15.53
N GLN A 149 -6.34 10.58 -15.38
CA GLN A 149 -5.65 10.74 -14.11
C GLN A 149 -5.37 12.22 -13.84
N LYS A 150 -5.45 12.62 -12.58
CA LYS A 150 -5.11 13.95 -12.10
C LYS A 150 -4.01 13.86 -11.06
N ILE A 151 -3.21 14.91 -10.93
CA ILE A 151 -2.21 15.03 -9.88
C ILE A 151 -2.50 16.26 -9.02
N HIS A 152 -2.31 16.10 -7.72
CA HIS A 152 -2.45 17.13 -6.70
C HIS A 152 -1.25 17.06 -5.77
N THR A 153 -0.72 18.19 -5.34
CA THR A 153 0.44 18.28 -4.47
C THR A 153 0.10 19.02 -3.18
N TYR A 154 0.61 18.51 -2.07
CA TYR A 154 0.43 19.10 -0.74
C TYR A 154 1.74 18.98 0.04
N GLU A 155 2.18 20.06 0.66
CA GLU A 155 3.36 20.02 1.54
C GLU A 155 3.09 19.23 2.83
N LYS A 156 1.86 19.31 3.35
CA LYS A 156 1.45 18.64 4.58
C LYS A 156 0.68 17.37 4.30
N ILE A 157 1.01 16.31 5.04
CA ILE A 157 0.35 15.00 4.93
C ILE A 157 -1.12 15.09 5.33
N GLU A 158 -1.45 15.93 6.33
CA GLU A 158 -2.81 16.14 6.80
C GLU A 158 -3.70 16.70 5.69
N ASP A 159 -3.21 17.68 4.93
CA ASP A 159 -3.93 18.29 3.83
C ASP A 159 -4.09 17.30 2.67
N ALA A 160 -3.05 16.52 2.37
CA ALA A 160 -3.07 15.47 1.37
C ALA A 160 -4.11 14.39 1.71
N LEU A 161 -4.16 13.96 2.97
CA LEU A 161 -5.11 12.98 3.46
C LEU A 161 -6.55 13.53 3.42
N ALA A 162 -6.77 14.74 3.93
CA ALA A 162 -8.07 15.40 3.90
C ALA A 162 -8.60 15.54 2.48
N PHE A 163 -7.76 15.97 1.54
CA PHE A 163 -8.12 16.06 0.13
C PHE A 163 -8.45 14.70 -0.46
N GLY A 164 -7.60 13.67 -0.24
CA GLY A 164 -7.82 12.32 -0.72
C GLY A 164 -9.15 11.74 -0.23
N LEU A 165 -9.47 11.93 1.07
CA LEU A 165 -10.75 11.51 1.65
C LEU A 165 -11.94 12.22 1.01
N SER A 166 -11.82 13.51 0.74
CA SER A 166 -12.83 14.32 0.06
C SER A 166 -13.09 13.83 -1.37
N VAL A 167 -12.02 13.61 -2.16
CA VAL A 167 -12.13 13.22 -3.58
C VAL A 167 -12.65 11.80 -3.75
N ARG A 168 -12.25 10.84 -2.89
CA ARG A 168 -12.72 9.46 -3.01
C ARG A 168 -14.24 9.34 -2.80
N GLY A 169 -14.85 10.24 -2.02
CA GLY A 169 -16.24 10.15 -1.60
C GLY A 169 -16.52 8.91 -0.74
N ASN A 170 -17.78 8.49 -0.66
CA ASN A 170 -18.21 7.40 0.25
C ASN A 170 -17.88 5.98 -0.26
N THR A 171 -17.70 5.78 -1.55
CA THR A 171 -17.55 4.44 -2.16
C THR A 171 -16.21 4.23 -2.84
N GLY A 172 -15.38 5.26 -2.95
CA GLY A 172 -14.05 5.19 -3.53
C GLY A 172 -13.02 4.58 -2.58
N ARG A 173 -11.79 4.44 -3.05
CA ARG A 173 -10.68 3.89 -2.30
C ARG A 173 -9.48 4.82 -2.30
N ILE A 174 -8.74 4.79 -1.19
CA ILE A 174 -7.43 5.44 -1.07
C ILE A 174 -6.41 4.35 -0.81
N TYR A 175 -5.29 4.45 -1.51
CA TYR A 175 -4.09 3.65 -1.26
C TYR A 175 -2.95 4.58 -0.89
N ILE A 176 -2.31 4.35 0.24
CA ILE A 176 -1.21 5.15 0.77
C ILE A 176 0.04 4.31 0.69
N VAL A 177 1.02 4.76 -0.12
CA VAL A 177 2.17 3.94 -0.51
C VAL A 177 3.40 4.79 -0.84
N GLY A 178 4.58 4.18 -0.83
CA GLY A 178 5.85 4.79 -1.21
C GLY A 178 6.84 4.94 -0.06
N SER A 179 6.37 4.97 1.19
CA SER A 179 7.25 5.03 2.36
C SER A 179 6.56 4.54 3.62
N LEU A 180 7.28 3.76 4.43
CA LEU A 180 6.83 3.39 5.78
C LEU A 180 6.70 4.61 6.71
N TYR A 181 7.49 5.67 6.48
CA TYR A 181 7.34 6.92 7.23
C TYR A 181 6.01 7.61 6.92
N LEU A 182 5.62 7.65 5.63
CA LEU A 182 4.32 8.19 5.23
C LEU A 182 3.19 7.41 5.89
N VAL A 183 3.23 6.08 5.82
CA VAL A 183 2.20 5.21 6.41
C VAL A 183 2.06 5.46 7.91
N GLY A 184 3.15 5.42 8.67
CA GLY A 184 3.12 5.63 10.12
C GLY A 184 2.63 7.02 10.53
N LEU A 185 2.90 8.06 9.71
CA LEU A 185 2.36 9.41 9.95
C LEU A 185 0.86 9.47 9.68
N VAL A 186 0.39 8.84 8.60
CA VAL A 186 -1.04 8.78 8.28
C VAL A 186 -1.81 8.00 9.34
N GLU A 187 -1.31 6.86 9.79
CA GLU A 187 -1.96 6.08 10.87
C GLU A 187 -2.13 6.93 12.13
N ARG A 188 -1.10 7.64 12.56
CA ARG A 188 -1.17 8.55 13.71
C ARG A 188 -2.20 9.68 13.51
N ILE A 189 -2.20 10.31 12.33
CA ILE A 189 -3.17 11.36 12.01
C ILE A 189 -4.60 10.79 12.08
N MET A 190 -4.82 9.57 11.61
CA MET A 190 -6.15 8.93 11.63
C MET A 190 -6.59 8.56 13.03
N GLU A 191 -5.70 8.10 13.92
CA GLU A 191 -5.98 7.88 15.35
C GLU A 191 -6.41 9.18 16.04
N ASP A 192 -5.69 10.29 15.79
CA ASP A 192 -6.02 11.62 16.34
C ASP A 192 -7.39 12.14 15.83
N TYR A 193 -7.85 11.70 14.66
CA TYR A 193 -9.18 12.05 14.13
C TYR A 193 -10.30 11.27 14.83
N ASP A 194 -10.08 9.99 15.19
CA ASP A 194 -11.08 9.14 15.85
C ASP A 194 -11.28 9.55 17.32
N ASP A 195 -10.24 10.07 17.98
CA ASP A 195 -10.31 10.59 19.35
C ASP A 195 -11.08 11.94 19.47
N ARG A 196 -11.42 12.58 18.36
CA ARG A 196 -12.12 13.89 18.34
C ARG A 196 -13.62 13.81 18.09
N PHE A 197 -14.16 12.64 17.83
CA PHE A 197 -15.57 12.37 17.55
C PHE A 197 -16.08 11.14 18.30
#